data_419908a86da137d2515120db13b3aef0
#
_entry.id   419908a86da137d2515120db13b3aef0
#
_cell.length_a   1.000
_cell.length_b   1.000
_cell.length_c   1.000
_cell.angle_alpha   90.00
_cell.angle_beta   90.00
_cell.angle_gamma   90.00
#
_symmetry.space_group_name_H-M   'P 1'
#
loop_
_entity.id
_entity.type
_entity.pdbx_description
1 polymer ?
#
loop_
_entity_poly.entity_id
_entity_poly.type
_entity_poly.pdbx_seq_one_letter_code
_entity_poly.pdbx_strand_id
1 'polypeptide(L)'
;MPPTKGPVTDQHRATATTGRGHTAPERVTVNLTPRAWQALEATVQRTGDTKTETINRALQVYNYLDELMHSGGAVYVQDPHGKPERLKIF
;
A
#
# COMPACT_ATOMS: atom_id res chain seq x y z
N MET A 1 9.80 13.21 -14.67
CA MET A 1 9.61 13.35 -14.41
C MET A 1 9.36 13.27 -14.45
N PRO A 2 9.09 12.87 -14.37
CA PRO A 2 8.76 12.68 -14.05
C PRO A 2 8.48 12.22 -13.84
N PRO A 3 8.42 11.66 -13.71
CA PRO A 3 8.21 11.29 -13.23
C PRO A 3 8.00 10.79 -13.13
N THR A 4 8.06 10.18 -12.97
CA THR A 4 7.97 9.95 -12.62
C THR A 4 8.01 9.46 -12.57
N LYS A 5 8.31 8.81 -12.36
CA LYS A 5 8.43 8.60 -12.12
C LYS A 5 8.64 8.03 -11.88
N GLY A 6 8.65 7.46 -11.76
CA GLY A 6 9.10 7.08 -11.27
C GLY A 6 8.99 6.73 -10.94
N PRO A 7 9.06 6.35 -10.54
CA PRO A 7 8.99 6.29 -9.98
C PRO A 7 8.70 6.52 -9.66
N VAL A 8 8.73 6.25 -9.27
CA VAL A 8 8.54 6.84 -8.81
C VAL A 8 8.29 7.26 -8.79
N THR A 9 8.12 7.09 -8.72
CA THR A 9 7.93 7.86 -8.64
C THR A 9 7.51 8.40 -8.77
N ASP A 10 7.46 8.21 -8.62
CA ASP A 10 7.15 9.05 -8.64
C ASP A 10 6.74 9.44 -8.51
N GLN A 11 6.65 9.31 -8.28
CA GLN A 11 6.41 9.99 -8.06
C GLN A 11 6.18 10.58 -7.99
N HIS A 12 6.22 10.46 -7.95
CA HIS A 12 5.90 11.37 -7.84
C HIS A 12 5.77 12.02 -8.10
N ARG A 13 5.90 11.93 -8.15
CA ARG A 13 5.66 12.72 -8.40
C ARG A 13 5.03 13.32 -8.46
N ALA A 14 4.95 13.18 -8.50
CA ALA A 14 4.31 13.87 -8.52
C ALA A 14 3.75 14.47 -8.46
N THR A 15 3.65 14.68 -8.41
CA THR A 15 3.07 15.42 -8.32
C THR A 15 2.37 16.08 -8.15
N ALA A 16 2.54 16.31 -7.96
CA ALA A 16 1.84 16.90 -7.72
C ALA A 16 1.08 17.41 -7.51
N THR A 17 0.99 17.63 -7.45
CA THR A 17 0.15 18.11 -7.23
C THR A 17 -0.62 18.45 -6.67
N THR A 18 -0.45 18.82 -6.44
CA THR A 18 -1.05 19.11 -5.68
C THR A 18 -2.07 18.65 -5.25
N GLY A 19 -1.94 18.06 -4.90
CA GLY A 19 -2.73 17.19 -4.47
C GLY A 19 -3.87 17.47 -3.80
N ARG A 20 -4.10 18.30 -3.38
CA ARG A 20 -5.24 18.49 -2.63
C ARG A 20 -6.46 18.31 -3.42
N GLY A 21 -7.45 17.75 -2.89
CA GLY A 21 -8.73 17.69 -3.48
C GLY A 21 -8.87 16.86 -4.72
N HIS A 22 -8.04 15.87 -4.88
CA HIS A 22 -8.24 14.92 -5.96
C HIS A 22 -9.52 14.14 -5.72
N THR A 23 -10.50 14.30 -6.60
CA THR A 23 -11.71 13.51 -6.54
C THR A 23 -11.74 12.44 -7.63
N ALA A 24 -10.91 12.59 -8.65
CA ALA A 24 -10.84 11.61 -9.72
C ALA A 24 -9.71 10.64 -9.47
N PRO A 25 -9.85 9.38 -9.91
CA PRO A 25 -8.77 8.41 -9.76
C PRO A 25 -7.54 8.83 -10.54
N GLU A 26 -6.39 8.50 -9.99
CA GLU A 26 -5.13 8.65 -10.68
C GLU A 26 -4.69 7.31 -11.21
N ARG A 27 -4.00 7.30 -12.34
CA ARG A 27 -3.54 6.07 -12.93
C ARG A 27 -2.02 5.96 -12.74
N VAL A 28 -1.57 4.83 -12.21
CA VAL A 28 -0.15 4.55 -12.09
C VAL A 28 0.13 3.18 -12.66
N THR A 29 1.33 3.00 -13.16
CA THR A 29 1.80 1.70 -13.65
C THR A 29 2.95 1.26 -12.76
N VAL A 30 2.85 0.06 -12.21
CA VAL A 30 3.90 -0.47 -11.33
C VAL A 30 4.21 -1.89 -11.72
N ASN A 31 5.44 -2.30 -11.43
CA ASN A 31 5.86 -3.69 -11.56
C ASN A 31 5.80 -4.33 -10.19
N LEU A 32 5.00 -5.39 -10.08
CA LEU A 32 4.91 -6.11 -8.81
C LEU A 32 5.93 -7.22 -8.79
N THR A 33 6.58 -7.40 -7.65
CA THR A 33 7.43 -8.56 -7.46
C THR A 33 6.57 -9.82 -7.49
N PRO A 34 7.16 -10.99 -7.77
CA PRO A 34 6.37 -12.24 -7.73
C PRO A 34 5.66 -12.44 -6.40
N ARG A 35 6.30 -12.07 -5.31
CA ARG A 35 5.69 -12.22 -4.00
C ARG A 35 4.50 -11.28 -3.82
N ALA A 36 4.63 -10.05 -4.27
CA ALA A 36 3.52 -9.10 -4.19
C ALA A 36 2.37 -9.52 -5.09
N TRP A 37 2.69 -10.07 -6.28
CA TRP A 37 1.66 -10.57 -7.17
C TRP A 37 0.89 -11.73 -6.55
N GLN A 38 1.61 -12.67 -5.92
CA GLN A 38 0.96 -13.78 -5.25
C GLN A 38 0.07 -13.31 -4.11
N ALA A 39 0.53 -12.33 -3.35
CA ALA A 39 -0.26 -11.76 -2.27
C ALA A 39 -1.54 -11.11 -2.80
N LEU A 40 -1.41 -10.40 -3.91
CA LEU A 40 -2.57 -9.77 -4.53
C LEU A 40 -3.59 -10.81 -4.95
N GLU A 41 -3.14 -11.85 -5.65
CA GLU A 41 -4.06 -12.88 -6.12
C GLU A 41 -4.74 -13.60 -4.97
N ALA A 42 -3.98 -13.95 -3.94
CA ALA A 42 -4.53 -14.64 -2.77
C ALA A 42 -5.58 -13.78 -2.07
N THR A 43 -5.32 -12.49 -1.96
CA THR A 43 -6.25 -11.59 -1.30
C THR A 43 -7.53 -11.42 -2.11
N VAL A 44 -7.39 -11.25 -3.41
CA VAL A 44 -8.56 -11.14 -4.29
C VAL A 44 -9.45 -12.38 -4.17
N GLN A 45 -8.83 -13.56 -4.13
CA GLN A 45 -9.59 -14.80 -4.00
C GLN A 45 -10.32 -14.90 -2.66
N ARG A 46 -9.68 -14.43 -1.60
CA ARG A 46 -10.28 -14.49 -0.26
C ARG A 46 -11.42 -13.50 -0.10
N THR A 47 -11.24 -12.28 -0.61
CA THR A 47 -12.20 -11.20 -0.35
C THR A 47 -13.26 -11.05 -1.42
N GLY A 48 -12.98 -11.48 -2.64
CA GLY A 48 -13.88 -11.23 -3.76
C GLY A 48 -13.75 -9.83 -4.33
N ASP A 49 -12.86 -9.01 -3.81
CA ASP A 49 -12.63 -7.66 -4.35
C ASP A 49 -11.89 -7.74 -5.67
N THR A 50 -11.93 -6.64 -6.42
CA THR A 50 -11.12 -6.54 -7.63
C THR A 50 -9.66 -6.30 -7.26
N LYS A 51 -8.77 -6.49 -8.23
CA LYS A 51 -7.36 -6.18 -8.03
C LYS A 51 -7.17 -4.70 -7.70
N THR A 52 -7.88 -3.85 -8.39
CA THR A 52 -7.79 -2.40 -8.15
C THR A 52 -8.22 -2.05 -6.73
N GLU A 53 -9.34 -2.60 -6.28
CA GLU A 53 -9.82 -2.34 -4.92
C GLU A 53 -8.83 -2.85 -3.87
N THR A 54 -8.27 -4.02 -4.11
CA THR A 54 -7.31 -4.60 -3.19
C THR A 54 -6.06 -3.73 -3.08
N ILE A 55 -5.55 -3.27 -4.21
CA ILE A 55 -4.36 -2.42 -4.21
C ILE A 55 -4.64 -1.10 -3.52
N ASN A 56 -5.78 -0.48 -3.81
CA ASN A 56 -6.12 0.79 -3.17
C ASN A 56 -6.24 0.65 -1.66
N ARG A 57 -6.87 -0.42 -1.21
CA ARG A 57 -7.00 -0.67 0.23
C ARG A 57 -5.65 -0.93 0.86
N ALA A 58 -4.81 -1.73 0.18
CA ALA A 58 -3.49 -2.04 0.70
C ALA A 58 -2.65 -0.79 0.88
N LEU A 59 -2.71 0.13 -0.06
CA LEU A 59 -1.94 1.37 0.03
C LEU A 59 -2.40 2.22 1.21
N GLN A 60 -3.71 2.30 1.44
CA GLN A 60 -4.23 3.07 2.57
C GLN A 60 -3.80 2.47 3.89
N VAL A 61 -3.86 1.14 3.99
CA VAL A 61 -3.44 0.44 5.20
C VAL A 61 -1.94 0.64 5.42
N TYR A 62 -1.15 0.47 4.37
CA TYR A 62 0.29 0.64 4.51
C TYR A 62 0.67 2.05 4.94
N ASN A 63 0.03 3.04 4.35
CA ASN A 63 0.29 4.43 4.72
C ASN A 63 0.01 4.67 6.21
N TYR A 64 -1.11 4.14 6.69
CA TYR A 64 -1.46 4.28 8.11
C TYR A 64 -0.40 3.64 9.00
N LEU A 65 0.00 2.42 8.66
CA LEU A 65 1.00 1.70 9.45
C LEU A 65 2.35 2.43 9.43
N ASP A 66 2.72 2.93 8.25
CA ASP A 66 3.99 3.62 8.10
C ASP A 66 4.01 4.91 8.92
N GLU A 67 2.94 5.68 8.87
CA GLU A 67 2.85 6.90 9.67
C GLU A 67 2.95 6.60 11.17
N LEU A 68 2.25 5.56 11.60
CA LEU A 68 2.28 5.18 13.00
C LEU A 68 3.69 4.83 13.44
N MET A 69 4.39 4.04 12.64
CA MET A 69 5.74 3.63 12.99
C MET A 69 6.73 4.80 12.95
N HIS A 70 6.55 5.73 12.03
CA HIS A 70 7.41 6.91 11.96
C HIS A 70 7.21 7.85 13.14
N SER A 71 6.04 7.82 13.75
CA SER A 71 5.78 8.65 14.92
C SER A 71 6.18 7.97 16.24
N GLY A 72 6.88 6.85 16.15
CA GLY A 72 7.36 6.14 17.34
C GLY A 72 6.41 5.06 17.83
N GLY A 73 5.33 4.81 17.11
CA GLY A 73 4.38 3.78 17.48
C GLY A 73 4.82 2.40 17.01
N ALA A 74 4.02 1.41 17.33
CA ALA A 74 4.27 0.05 16.94
C ALA A 74 2.95 -0.63 16.58
N VAL A 75 3.05 -1.64 15.71
CA VAL A 75 1.90 -2.42 15.30
C VAL A 75 2.11 -3.84 15.79
N TYR A 76 1.07 -4.41 16.36
CA TYR A 76 1.10 -5.79 16.84
C TYR A 76 0.08 -6.62 16.10
N VAL A 77 0.44 -7.85 15.80
CA VAL A 77 -0.46 -8.81 15.17
C VAL A 77 -0.59 -10.02 16.06
N GLN A 78 -1.73 -10.67 15.99
CA GLN A 78 -1.99 -11.83 16.83
C GLN A 78 -2.82 -12.84 16.06
N ASP A 79 -2.33 -14.08 15.99
CA ASP A 79 -3.10 -15.17 15.45
C ASP A 79 -4.22 -15.55 16.43
N PRO A 80 -5.26 -16.24 15.96
CA PRO A 80 -6.38 -16.60 16.85
C PRO A 80 -5.97 -17.37 18.10
N HIS A 81 -4.90 -18.12 18.01
CA HIS A 81 -4.43 -18.94 19.13
C HIS A 81 -3.05 -18.51 19.63
N GLY A 82 -2.56 -17.38 19.16
CA GLY A 82 -1.22 -16.93 19.51
C GLY A 82 -1.23 -15.73 20.43
N LYS A 83 -0.03 -15.24 20.71
CA LYS A 83 0.18 -14.03 21.49
C LYS A 83 0.47 -12.87 20.56
N PRO A 84 0.22 -11.64 21.02
CA PRO A 84 0.58 -10.48 20.19
C PRO A 84 2.07 -10.45 19.89
N GLU A 85 2.39 -10.19 18.64
CA GLU A 85 3.76 -10.06 18.20
C GLU A 85 3.92 -8.75 17.45
N ARG A 86 5.05 -8.10 17.66
CA ARG A 86 5.30 -6.85 16.98
C ARG A 86 5.48 -7.10 15.49
N LEU A 87 4.72 -6.37 14.69
CA LEU A 87 4.84 -6.47 13.25
C LEU A 87 6.09 -5.75 12.78
N LYS A 88 6.89 -6.44 12.00
CA LYS A 88 8.04 -5.84 11.33
C LYS A 88 7.75 -5.78 9.85
N ILE A 89 7.83 -4.59 9.30
CA ILE A 89 7.64 -4.40 7.88
C ILE A 89 9.01 -4.12 7.28
N PHE A 90 9.54 -5.14 6.63
CA PHE A 90 10.85 -5.10 5.96
C PHE A 90 12.01 -4.80 6.89
#